data_cd1567da9aa28c8f43a60822a7bc88c0
#
_entry.id   cd1567da9aa28c8f43a60822a7bc88c0
#
_cell.length_a   1.000
_cell.length_b   1.000
_cell.length_c   1.000
_cell.angle_alpha   90.00
_cell.angle_beta   90.00
_cell.angle_gamma   90.00
#
_symmetry.space_group_name_H-M   'P 1'
#
loop_
_entity.id
_entity.type
_entity.pdbx_description
1 polymer ?
#
loop_
_entity_poly.entity_id
_entity_poly.type
_entity_poly.pdbx_seq_one_letter_code
_entity_poly.pdbx_strand_id
1 'polypeptide(L)'
;SRAPVMLPRMNNPLLEDLQWRGLLADCTDLDALAERLNAGPITLYCGFDPTGESLHVGNLVGQLTLRRFQLAGHHPIALAGGATGMIGDPSGKSAERNLLSREQLAHNVRCIKTQLSRLLDFDAPANPARLVDNADWTAPLSFLEFLRDVGKHFPLSAMLAKDSVRSRMEGEGGISYTEFSYQLLQAFDFYHLRHTTGCELQVGGSDQWG
;
A
#
# COMPACT_ATOMS: atom_id res chain seq x y z
N SER A 1 -34.65 8.24 10.58
CA SER A 1 -33.74 9.03 9.76
C SER A 1 -32.68 9.64 10.66
N ARG A 2 -31.45 9.16 10.57
CA ARG A 2 -30.32 9.84 11.21
C ARG A 2 -30.05 11.13 10.42
N ALA A 3 -30.02 12.27 11.10
CA ALA A 3 -29.57 13.52 10.50
C ALA A 3 -28.16 13.31 9.90
N PRO A 4 -27.84 13.90 8.74
CA PRO A 4 -26.50 13.84 8.19
C PRO A 4 -25.54 14.47 9.22
N VAL A 5 -24.57 13.66 9.67
CA VAL A 5 -23.45 14.18 10.46
C VAL A 5 -22.74 15.15 9.51
N MET A 6 -22.83 16.45 9.82
CA MET A 6 -22.00 17.44 9.14
C MET A 6 -20.57 17.17 9.54
N LEU A 7 -19.83 16.52 8.64
CA LEU A 7 -18.39 16.30 8.80
C LEU A 7 -17.68 17.66 8.78
N PRO A 8 -16.65 17.86 9.59
CA PRO A 8 -15.89 19.13 9.59
C PRO A 8 -15.41 19.41 8.15
N ARG A 9 -15.50 20.65 7.73
CA ARG A 9 -15.04 21.10 6.41
C ARG A 9 -13.53 20.89 6.34
N MET A 10 -13.10 19.96 5.51
CA MET A 10 -11.68 19.79 5.22
C MET A 10 -11.27 20.90 4.24
N ASN A 11 -10.19 21.58 4.54
CA ASN A 11 -9.75 22.74 3.77
C ASN A 11 -9.01 22.33 2.46
N ASN A 12 -9.41 21.18 1.88
CA ASN A 12 -8.86 20.64 0.63
C ASN A 12 -9.92 19.88 -0.17
N PRO A 13 -10.18 20.26 -1.45
CA PRO A 13 -11.26 19.67 -2.26
C PRO A 13 -11.12 18.17 -2.52
N LEU A 14 -9.88 17.66 -2.66
CA LEU A 14 -9.64 16.24 -2.88
C LEU A 14 -10.00 15.43 -1.64
N LEU A 15 -9.61 15.88 -0.45
CA LEU A 15 -9.95 15.21 0.81
C LEU A 15 -11.45 15.27 1.09
N GLU A 16 -12.12 16.38 0.76
CA GLU A 16 -13.59 16.50 0.84
C GLU A 16 -14.29 15.48 -0.08
N ASP A 17 -13.81 15.30 -1.31
CA ASP A 17 -14.33 14.30 -2.25
C ASP A 17 -14.11 12.86 -1.74
N LEU A 18 -12.91 12.56 -1.20
CA LEU A 18 -12.61 11.25 -0.63
C LEU A 18 -13.48 10.95 0.59
N GLN A 19 -13.68 11.93 1.47
CA GLN A 19 -14.52 11.81 2.65
C GLN A 19 -16.01 11.61 2.27
N TRP A 20 -16.51 12.40 1.34
CA TRP A 20 -17.89 12.29 0.87
C TRP A 20 -18.21 10.91 0.28
N ARG A 21 -17.20 10.27 -0.35
CA ARG A 21 -17.32 8.92 -0.92
C ARG A 21 -17.10 7.81 0.10
N GLY A 22 -16.75 8.11 1.34
CA GLY A 22 -16.40 7.12 2.33
C GLY A 22 -15.08 6.41 2.07
N LEU A 23 -14.17 7.06 1.33
CA LEU A 23 -12.83 6.53 0.98
C LEU A 23 -11.76 6.95 2.00
N LEU A 24 -12.10 7.73 3.00
CA LEU A 24 -11.22 8.14 4.08
C LEU A 24 -11.69 7.47 5.38
N ALA A 25 -10.98 6.42 5.80
CA ALA A 25 -11.23 5.70 7.04
C ALA A 25 -10.37 6.25 8.18
N ASP A 26 -9.05 6.32 7.95
CA ASP A 26 -8.05 6.81 8.89
C ASP A 26 -6.96 7.61 8.18
N CYS A 27 -6.28 8.48 8.92
CA CYS A 27 -5.13 9.24 8.46
C CYS A 27 -4.20 9.52 9.64
N THR A 28 -2.90 9.42 9.44
CA THR A 28 -1.89 9.70 10.48
C THR A 28 -2.03 11.12 11.04
N ASP A 29 -2.21 12.12 10.16
CA ASP A 29 -2.49 13.52 10.51
C ASP A 29 -3.23 14.15 9.32
N LEU A 30 -4.54 14.32 9.48
CA LEU A 30 -5.41 14.79 8.41
C LEU A 30 -5.21 16.28 8.11
N ASP A 31 -4.98 17.08 9.13
CA ASP A 31 -4.79 18.52 8.99
C ASP A 31 -3.46 18.82 8.30
N ALA A 32 -2.37 18.15 8.72
CA ALA A 32 -1.08 18.24 8.06
C ALA A 32 -1.13 17.76 6.60
N LEU A 33 -1.89 16.70 6.32
CA LEU A 33 -2.09 16.23 4.94
C LEU A 33 -2.84 17.28 4.11
N ALA A 34 -3.90 17.89 4.63
CA ALA A 34 -4.65 18.93 3.93
C ALA A 34 -3.75 20.14 3.61
N GLU A 35 -2.96 20.60 4.57
CA GLU A 35 -2.00 21.70 4.37
C GLU A 35 -0.95 21.33 3.30
N ARG A 36 -0.41 20.10 3.37
CA ARG A 36 0.59 19.62 2.42
C ARG A 36 0.05 19.52 0.99
N LEU A 37 -1.19 19.03 0.81
CA LEU A 37 -1.84 18.94 -0.50
C LEU A 37 -2.14 20.33 -1.08
N ASN A 38 -2.47 21.31 -0.24
CA ASN A 38 -2.69 22.69 -0.66
C ASN A 38 -1.38 23.41 -1.03
N ALA A 39 -0.26 22.99 -0.48
CA ALA A 39 1.06 23.56 -0.79
C ALA A 39 1.62 23.14 -2.16
N GLY A 40 1.07 22.09 -2.80
CA GLY A 40 1.44 21.65 -4.14
C GLY A 40 1.44 20.13 -4.33
N PRO A 41 1.85 19.66 -5.52
CA PRO A 41 1.85 18.24 -5.83
C PRO A 41 2.72 17.41 -4.87
N ILE A 42 2.23 16.21 -4.56
CA ILE A 42 2.97 15.18 -3.82
C ILE A 42 3.10 13.92 -4.66
N THR A 43 4.07 13.09 -4.31
CA THR A 43 4.15 11.71 -4.77
C THR A 43 3.53 10.79 -3.72
N LEU A 44 2.69 9.86 -4.17
CA LEU A 44 2.03 8.88 -3.30
C LEU A 44 2.04 7.51 -3.95
N TYR A 45 1.86 6.46 -3.13
CA TYR A 45 1.77 5.10 -3.67
C TYR A 45 0.65 4.26 -3.04
N CYS A 46 0.24 3.23 -3.78
CA CYS A 46 -0.57 2.11 -3.30
C CYS A 46 0.03 0.81 -3.80
N GLY A 47 0.13 -0.18 -2.92
CA GLY A 47 0.64 -1.51 -3.24
C GLY A 47 -0.48 -2.47 -3.66
N PHE A 48 -0.15 -3.39 -4.58
CA PHE A 48 -1.04 -4.42 -5.10
C PHE A 48 -0.31 -5.75 -5.19
N ASP A 49 -0.60 -6.67 -4.28
CA ASP A 49 0.01 -8.01 -4.29
C ASP A 49 -0.61 -8.89 -5.39
N PRO A 50 0.22 -9.55 -6.20
CA PRO A 50 -0.19 -10.37 -7.33
C PRO A 50 -0.63 -11.78 -6.91
N THR A 51 -1.64 -11.86 -6.05
CA THR A 51 -2.16 -13.12 -5.51
C THR A 51 -2.95 -13.97 -6.53
N GLY A 52 -3.21 -13.44 -7.70
CA GLY A 52 -3.88 -14.06 -8.83
C GLY A 52 -3.64 -13.29 -10.12
N GLU A 53 -4.12 -13.82 -11.24
CA GLU A 53 -3.99 -13.19 -12.56
C GLU A 53 -4.83 -11.90 -12.70
N SER A 54 -5.76 -11.67 -11.79
CA SER A 54 -6.65 -10.52 -11.84
C SER A 54 -6.80 -9.87 -10.47
N LEU A 55 -6.77 -8.55 -10.47
CA LEU A 55 -7.18 -7.75 -9.34
C LEU A 55 -8.70 -7.86 -9.15
N HIS A 56 -9.15 -7.89 -7.92
CA HIS A 56 -10.58 -7.94 -7.57
C HIS A 56 -11.13 -6.54 -7.26
N VAL A 57 -12.45 -6.45 -7.05
CA VAL A 57 -13.15 -5.18 -6.81
C VAL A 57 -12.60 -4.40 -5.61
N GLY A 58 -12.08 -5.08 -4.58
CA GLY A 58 -11.42 -4.42 -3.44
C GLY A 58 -10.16 -3.64 -3.85
N ASN A 59 -9.37 -4.18 -4.78
CA ASN A 59 -8.19 -3.48 -5.31
C ASN A 59 -8.57 -2.28 -6.19
N LEU A 60 -9.78 -2.27 -6.79
CA LEU A 60 -10.28 -1.15 -7.58
C LEU A 60 -10.39 0.13 -6.74
N VAL A 61 -10.70 0.02 -5.45
CA VAL A 61 -10.76 1.18 -4.53
C VAL A 61 -9.41 1.88 -4.47
N GLY A 62 -8.31 1.14 -4.27
CA GLY A 62 -6.96 1.70 -4.26
C GLY A 62 -6.56 2.32 -5.61
N GLN A 63 -6.90 1.66 -6.72
CA GLN A 63 -6.63 2.18 -8.06
C GLN A 63 -7.38 3.49 -8.33
N LEU A 64 -8.67 3.56 -7.97
CA LEU A 64 -9.48 4.77 -8.12
C LEU A 64 -9.01 5.88 -7.19
N THR A 65 -8.51 5.56 -6.01
CA THR A 65 -7.89 6.53 -5.10
C THR A 65 -6.65 7.14 -5.76
N LEU A 66 -5.71 6.32 -6.26
CA LEU A 66 -4.55 6.82 -7.01
C LEU A 66 -4.97 7.69 -8.21
N ARG A 67 -6.00 7.28 -8.97
CA ARG A 67 -6.51 8.06 -10.09
C ARG A 67 -7.06 9.42 -9.67
N ARG A 68 -7.75 9.51 -8.52
CA ARG A 68 -8.26 10.79 -7.98
C ARG A 68 -7.13 11.74 -7.62
N PHE A 69 -6.09 11.24 -6.97
CA PHE A 69 -4.89 12.02 -6.71
C PHE A 69 -4.22 12.48 -8.01
N GLN A 70 -4.15 11.61 -9.03
CA GLN A 70 -3.61 11.99 -10.34
C GLN A 70 -4.43 13.11 -10.99
N LEU A 71 -5.76 13.01 -10.99
CA LEU A 71 -6.64 14.04 -11.53
C LEU A 71 -6.55 15.38 -10.78
N ALA A 72 -6.18 15.33 -9.50
CA ALA A 72 -5.90 16.51 -8.68
C ALA A 72 -4.47 17.08 -8.86
N GLY A 73 -3.67 16.52 -9.77
CA GLY A 73 -2.33 17.00 -10.11
C GLY A 73 -1.18 16.37 -9.33
N HIS A 74 -1.44 15.33 -8.52
CA HIS A 74 -0.41 14.62 -7.77
C HIS A 74 0.21 13.48 -8.60
N HIS A 75 1.35 12.93 -8.15
CA HIS A 75 2.15 11.92 -8.85
C HIS A 75 1.93 10.51 -8.27
N PRO A 76 0.99 9.70 -8.79
CA PRO A 76 0.71 8.39 -8.24
C PRO A 76 1.72 7.33 -8.69
N ILE A 77 2.05 6.44 -7.76
CA ILE A 77 2.83 5.23 -7.99
C ILE A 77 1.94 4.02 -7.70
N ALA A 78 1.76 3.15 -8.69
CA ALA A 78 1.20 1.83 -8.49
C ALA A 78 2.35 0.84 -8.27
N LEU A 79 2.40 0.20 -7.10
CA LEU A 79 3.43 -0.75 -6.74
C LEU A 79 2.90 -2.18 -6.93
N ALA A 80 3.54 -2.95 -7.79
CA ALA A 80 3.31 -4.39 -7.88
C ALA A 80 4.16 -5.11 -6.84
N GLY A 81 3.53 -5.95 -6.02
CA GLY A 81 4.18 -6.69 -4.94
C GLY A 81 4.90 -7.95 -5.41
N GLY A 82 5.91 -7.83 -6.29
CA GLY A 82 6.68 -8.99 -6.77
C GLY A 82 7.48 -9.67 -5.67
N ALA A 83 8.00 -8.93 -4.70
CA ALA A 83 8.67 -9.49 -3.51
C ALA A 83 7.67 -9.85 -2.41
N THR A 84 6.77 -8.92 -2.05
CA THR A 84 5.77 -9.15 -1.00
C THR A 84 4.79 -10.26 -1.34
N GLY A 85 4.47 -10.46 -2.62
CA GLY A 85 3.65 -11.56 -3.10
C GLY A 85 4.27 -12.96 -2.92
N MET A 86 5.61 -13.05 -2.74
CA MET A 86 6.27 -14.31 -2.37
C MET A 86 6.05 -14.69 -0.89
N ILE A 87 5.72 -13.70 -0.05
CA ILE A 87 5.54 -13.87 1.39
C ILE A 87 4.05 -14.01 1.74
N GLY A 88 3.23 -13.14 1.20
CA GLY A 88 1.78 -13.07 1.44
C GLY A 88 1.41 -12.19 2.63
N ASP A 89 0.51 -11.24 2.37
CA ASP A 89 -0.02 -10.33 3.38
C ASP A 89 -0.93 -11.06 4.38
N PRO A 90 -0.67 -10.99 5.70
CA PRO A 90 -1.52 -11.60 6.74
C PRO A 90 -2.82 -10.83 6.99
N SER A 91 -2.93 -9.57 6.54
CA SER A 91 -4.05 -8.69 6.86
C SER A 91 -5.38 -9.25 6.37
N GLY A 92 -6.41 -9.25 7.24
CA GLY A 92 -7.75 -9.73 6.91
C GLY A 92 -7.85 -11.24 6.61
N LYS A 93 -6.86 -12.06 7.02
CA LYS A 93 -6.83 -13.50 6.79
C LYS A 93 -6.83 -14.30 8.09
N SER A 94 -7.52 -15.43 8.08
CA SER A 94 -7.56 -16.39 9.20
C SER A 94 -6.53 -17.51 9.07
N ALA A 95 -5.94 -17.72 7.91
CA ALA A 95 -4.95 -18.76 7.61
C ALA A 95 -3.81 -18.23 6.74
N GLU A 96 -2.64 -18.85 6.87
CA GLU A 96 -1.48 -18.57 6.02
C GLU A 96 -1.81 -18.85 4.54
N ARG A 97 -1.28 -18.04 3.63
CA ARG A 97 -1.48 -18.23 2.19
C ARG A 97 -0.60 -19.35 1.67
N ASN A 98 -1.11 -20.09 0.71
CA ASN A 98 -0.27 -20.96 -0.10
C ASN A 98 0.71 -20.11 -0.91
N LEU A 99 2.01 -20.39 -0.76
CA LEU A 99 3.04 -19.69 -1.50
C LEU A 99 2.98 -20.06 -2.98
N LEU A 100 2.96 -19.06 -3.85
CA LEU A 100 3.00 -19.25 -5.29
C LEU A 100 4.41 -19.61 -5.76
N SER A 101 4.52 -20.38 -6.85
CA SER A 101 5.81 -20.56 -7.51
C SER A 101 6.31 -19.21 -8.08
N ARG A 102 7.63 -19.09 -8.27
CA ARG A 102 8.22 -17.88 -8.85
C ARG A 102 7.68 -17.58 -10.25
N GLU A 103 7.43 -18.62 -11.05
CA GLU A 103 6.89 -18.51 -12.40
C GLU A 103 5.44 -18.00 -12.38
N GLN A 104 4.62 -18.56 -11.48
CA GLN A 104 3.23 -18.13 -11.30
C GLN A 104 3.16 -16.69 -10.80
N LEU A 105 4.01 -16.32 -9.86
CA LEU A 105 4.08 -14.96 -9.35
C LEU A 105 4.49 -13.97 -10.44
N ALA A 106 5.53 -14.28 -11.22
CA ALA A 106 5.97 -13.44 -12.34
C ALA A 106 4.89 -13.29 -13.41
N HIS A 107 4.10 -14.36 -13.66
CA HIS A 107 2.94 -14.30 -14.56
C HIS A 107 1.87 -13.34 -13.99
N ASN A 108 1.49 -13.52 -12.76
CA ASN A 108 0.48 -12.67 -12.09
C ASN A 108 0.91 -11.19 -12.07
N VAL A 109 2.19 -10.90 -11.77
CA VAL A 109 2.74 -9.53 -11.83
C VAL A 109 2.51 -8.90 -13.20
N ARG A 110 2.78 -9.62 -14.30
CA ARG A 110 2.53 -9.10 -15.65
C ARG A 110 1.04 -8.83 -15.89
N CYS A 111 0.17 -9.71 -15.43
CA CYS A 111 -1.27 -9.57 -15.59
C CYS A 111 -1.80 -8.32 -14.84
N ILE A 112 -1.42 -8.14 -13.58
CA ILE A 112 -1.89 -6.98 -12.79
C ILE A 112 -1.30 -5.66 -13.30
N LYS A 113 -0.05 -5.64 -13.76
CA LYS A 113 0.55 -4.46 -14.41
C LYS A 113 -0.28 -3.98 -15.60
N THR A 114 -0.76 -4.91 -16.43
CA THR A 114 -1.66 -4.60 -17.55
C THR A 114 -3.00 -4.01 -17.09
N GLN A 115 -3.54 -4.48 -15.97
CA GLN A 115 -4.80 -3.96 -15.43
C GLN A 115 -4.62 -2.57 -14.80
N LEU A 116 -3.55 -2.36 -14.05
CA LEU A 116 -3.20 -1.06 -13.45
C LEU A 116 -3.05 0.02 -14.53
N SER A 117 -2.48 -0.33 -15.70
CA SER A 117 -2.28 0.60 -16.81
C SER A 117 -3.59 1.10 -17.46
N ARG A 118 -4.73 0.49 -17.18
CA ARG A 118 -6.02 0.91 -17.76
C ARG A 118 -6.68 2.08 -17.06
N LEU A 119 -6.36 2.29 -15.79
CA LEU A 119 -7.01 3.31 -14.96
C LEU A 119 -6.13 4.53 -14.70
N LEU A 120 -4.82 4.34 -14.66
CA LEU A 120 -3.85 5.40 -14.46
C LEU A 120 -3.30 5.87 -15.80
N ASP A 121 -3.03 7.16 -15.91
CA ASP A 121 -2.44 7.76 -17.10
C ASP A 121 -0.91 7.82 -16.94
N PHE A 122 -0.21 6.96 -17.67
CA PHE A 122 1.25 6.86 -17.65
C PHE A 122 1.93 7.83 -18.63
N ASP A 123 1.16 8.46 -19.49
CA ASP A 123 1.65 9.41 -20.51
C ASP A 123 1.23 10.86 -20.22
N ALA A 124 0.61 11.11 -19.05
CA ALA A 124 0.19 12.46 -18.66
C ALA A 124 1.37 13.43 -18.68
N PRO A 125 1.27 14.58 -19.38
CA PRO A 125 2.41 15.49 -19.60
C PRO A 125 2.98 16.08 -18.31
N ALA A 126 2.14 16.34 -17.30
CA ALA A 126 2.56 17.01 -16.07
C ALA A 126 2.83 16.05 -14.92
N ASN A 127 2.02 14.99 -14.79
CA ASN A 127 2.04 14.09 -13.64
C ASN A 127 1.75 12.63 -14.07
N PRO A 128 2.62 12.05 -14.92
CA PRO A 128 2.46 10.65 -15.32
C PRO A 128 2.47 9.73 -14.10
N ALA A 129 1.60 8.73 -14.11
CA ALA A 129 1.67 7.66 -13.14
C ALA A 129 2.97 6.86 -13.32
N ARG A 130 3.41 6.19 -12.26
CA ARG A 130 4.52 5.22 -12.33
C ARG A 130 4.03 3.85 -11.93
N LEU A 131 4.58 2.84 -12.58
CA LEU A 131 4.39 1.45 -12.24
C LEU A 131 5.74 0.87 -11.83
N VAL A 132 5.83 0.39 -10.60
CA VAL A 132 7.07 -0.16 -10.03
C VAL A 132 6.82 -1.57 -9.49
N ASP A 133 7.90 -2.32 -9.28
CA ASP A 133 7.86 -3.66 -8.72
C ASP A 133 8.83 -3.73 -7.54
N ASN A 134 8.35 -4.06 -6.35
CA ASN A 134 9.21 -4.10 -5.17
C ASN A 134 10.25 -5.23 -5.20
N ALA A 135 10.14 -6.19 -6.12
CA ALA A 135 11.19 -7.14 -6.38
C ALA A 135 12.49 -6.48 -6.89
N ASP A 136 12.39 -5.34 -7.57
CA ASP A 136 13.56 -4.64 -8.13
C ASP A 136 14.56 -4.17 -7.07
N TRP A 137 14.07 -3.79 -5.88
CA TRP A 137 14.94 -3.33 -4.78
C TRP A 137 15.04 -4.31 -3.62
N THR A 138 14.10 -5.25 -3.49
CA THR A 138 14.12 -6.22 -2.38
C THR A 138 14.90 -7.48 -2.74
N ALA A 139 14.75 -8.00 -3.96
CA ALA A 139 15.41 -9.24 -4.38
C ALA A 139 16.95 -9.20 -4.36
N PRO A 140 17.61 -8.05 -4.65
CA PRO A 140 19.08 -7.96 -4.56
C PRO A 140 19.63 -7.99 -3.14
N LEU A 141 18.81 -7.69 -2.11
CA LEU A 141 19.27 -7.64 -0.72
C LEU A 141 19.48 -9.05 -0.17
N SER A 142 20.64 -9.27 0.46
CA SER A 142 20.85 -10.47 1.23
C SER A 142 20.03 -10.44 2.53
N PHE A 143 19.66 -11.61 3.03
CA PHE A 143 18.93 -11.74 4.29
C PHE A 143 19.64 -11.05 5.47
N LEU A 144 20.99 -11.18 5.53
CA LEU A 144 21.77 -10.56 6.61
C LEU A 144 21.81 -9.03 6.50
N GLU A 145 21.91 -8.50 5.29
CA GLU A 145 21.85 -7.04 5.06
C GLU A 145 20.49 -6.50 5.44
N PHE A 146 19.42 -7.17 5.04
CA PHE A 146 18.05 -6.77 5.40
C PHE A 146 17.84 -6.75 6.92
N LEU A 147 18.27 -7.79 7.65
CA LEU A 147 18.17 -7.82 9.11
C LEU A 147 18.99 -6.70 9.76
N ARG A 148 20.23 -6.49 9.30
CA ARG A 148 21.14 -5.49 9.86
C ARG A 148 20.67 -4.06 9.62
N ASP A 149 20.20 -3.76 8.40
CA ASP A 149 19.98 -2.38 7.97
C ASP A 149 18.51 -1.96 8.07
N VAL A 150 17.58 -2.91 7.96
CA VAL A 150 16.15 -2.68 8.06
C VAL A 150 15.59 -3.23 9.38
N GLY A 151 15.80 -4.51 9.67
CA GLY A 151 15.20 -5.19 10.83
C GLY A 151 15.50 -4.52 12.18
N LYS A 152 16.68 -3.96 12.35
CA LYS A 152 17.09 -3.27 13.61
C LYS A 152 16.19 -2.08 13.99
N HIS A 153 15.46 -1.52 13.03
CA HIS A 153 14.58 -0.36 13.25
C HIS A 153 13.14 -0.76 13.66
N PHE A 154 12.85 -2.06 13.73
CA PHE A 154 11.52 -2.59 14.03
C PHE A 154 11.48 -3.30 15.39
N PRO A 155 11.06 -2.60 16.48
CA PRO A 155 10.89 -3.23 17.77
C PRO A 155 9.80 -4.30 17.71
N LEU A 156 10.10 -5.53 18.15
CA LEU A 156 9.13 -6.64 18.18
C LEU A 156 7.85 -6.28 18.95
N SER A 157 7.97 -5.52 20.04
CA SER A 157 6.80 -5.09 20.83
C SER A 157 5.80 -4.27 20.00
N ALA A 158 6.29 -3.38 19.13
CA ALA A 158 5.44 -2.60 18.24
C ALA A 158 4.81 -3.48 17.15
N MET A 159 5.58 -4.42 16.58
CA MET A 159 5.09 -5.34 15.56
C MET A 159 4.01 -6.28 16.09
N LEU A 160 4.20 -6.81 17.31
CA LEU A 160 3.25 -7.72 17.98
C LEU A 160 1.97 -6.99 18.43
N ALA A 161 2.02 -5.68 18.63
CA ALA A 161 0.88 -4.89 19.04
C ALA A 161 -0.14 -4.62 17.92
N LYS A 162 0.24 -4.83 16.64
CA LYS A 162 -0.68 -4.65 15.50
C LYS A 162 -1.86 -5.62 15.59
N ASP A 163 -3.07 -5.11 15.34
CA ASP A 163 -4.30 -5.90 15.44
C ASP A 163 -4.31 -7.11 14.51
N SER A 164 -3.79 -6.96 13.29
CA SER A 164 -3.66 -8.06 12.32
C SER A 164 -2.74 -9.17 12.82
N VAL A 165 -1.63 -8.84 13.46
CA VAL A 165 -0.67 -9.78 14.02
C VAL A 165 -1.25 -10.46 15.27
N ARG A 166 -1.81 -9.66 16.19
CA ARG A 166 -2.41 -10.17 17.44
C ARG A 166 -3.54 -11.15 17.16
N SER A 167 -4.46 -10.80 16.25
CA SER A 167 -5.58 -11.67 15.86
C SER A 167 -5.10 -13.00 15.27
N ARG A 168 -3.99 -12.98 14.50
CA ARG A 168 -3.39 -14.20 13.94
C ARG A 168 -2.71 -15.05 15.03
N MET A 169 -2.03 -14.43 16.00
CA MET A 169 -1.38 -15.14 17.11
C MET A 169 -2.37 -15.81 18.06
N GLU A 170 -3.55 -15.22 18.24
CA GLU A 170 -4.63 -15.76 19.07
C GLU A 170 -5.42 -16.88 18.36
N GLY A 171 -5.28 -17.02 17.04
CA GLY A 171 -5.91 -18.08 16.24
C GLY A 171 -5.20 -19.44 16.40
N GLU A 172 -5.90 -20.53 16.11
CA GLU A 172 -5.38 -21.89 16.27
C GLU A 172 -4.10 -22.19 15.47
N GLY A 173 -3.88 -21.52 14.33
CA GLY A 173 -2.71 -21.72 13.46
C GLY A 173 -1.50 -20.85 13.79
N GLY A 174 -1.66 -19.85 14.66
CA GLY A 174 -0.60 -18.86 14.91
C GLY A 174 -0.21 -18.05 13.65
N ILE A 175 0.99 -17.46 13.68
CA ILE A 175 1.59 -16.73 12.54
C ILE A 175 3.00 -17.24 12.28
N SER A 176 3.35 -17.56 11.04
CA SER A 176 4.73 -17.95 10.70
C SER A 176 5.66 -16.73 10.73
N TYR A 177 6.98 -16.97 10.90
CA TYR A 177 7.97 -15.91 10.80
C TYR A 177 7.94 -15.24 9.41
N THR A 178 7.69 -16.02 8.36
CA THR A 178 7.55 -15.54 6.98
C THR A 178 6.42 -14.51 6.90
N GLU A 179 5.23 -14.89 7.30
CA GLU A 179 4.03 -14.02 7.31
C GLU A 179 4.22 -12.79 8.23
N PHE A 180 4.82 -12.99 9.41
CA PHE A 180 5.14 -11.93 10.36
C PHE A 180 6.12 -10.89 9.77
N SER A 181 7.08 -11.32 8.94
CA SER A 181 8.07 -10.43 8.33
C SER A 181 7.50 -9.53 7.22
N TYR A 182 6.29 -9.79 6.72
CA TYR A 182 5.65 -9.01 5.66
C TYR A 182 5.64 -7.50 5.97
N GLN A 183 5.31 -7.12 7.20
CA GLN A 183 5.25 -5.72 7.60
C GLN A 183 6.58 -4.97 7.47
N LEU A 184 7.74 -5.68 7.59
CA LEU A 184 9.05 -5.08 7.38
C LEU A 184 9.28 -4.77 5.89
N LEU A 185 8.84 -5.67 5.02
CA LEU A 185 8.96 -5.49 3.57
C LEU A 185 8.13 -4.30 3.10
N GLN A 186 6.87 -4.21 3.55
CA GLN A 186 5.99 -3.09 3.20
C GLN A 186 6.54 -1.74 3.72
N ALA A 187 7.06 -1.71 4.94
CA ALA A 187 7.69 -0.50 5.46
C ALA A 187 8.97 -0.13 4.70
N PHE A 188 9.75 -1.14 4.27
CA PHE A 188 10.94 -0.93 3.45
C PHE A 188 10.57 -0.38 2.06
N ASP A 189 9.44 -0.78 1.48
CA ASP A 189 8.93 -0.22 0.24
C ASP A 189 8.70 1.29 0.36
N PHE A 190 8.05 1.73 1.45
CA PHE A 190 7.82 3.16 1.67
C PHE A 190 9.13 3.92 1.87
N TYR A 191 10.05 3.38 2.66
CA TYR A 191 11.39 3.95 2.85
C TYR A 191 12.12 4.09 1.51
N HIS A 192 12.14 3.05 0.69
CA HIS A 192 12.76 3.05 -0.63
C HIS A 192 12.13 4.12 -1.55
N LEU A 193 10.81 4.14 -1.65
CA LEU A 193 10.09 5.11 -2.48
C LEU A 193 10.28 6.54 -1.99
N ARG A 194 10.37 6.77 -0.67
CA ARG A 194 10.69 8.08 -0.12
C ARG A 194 12.03 8.59 -0.61
N HIS A 195 13.06 7.75 -0.57
CA HIS A 195 14.42 8.13 -0.93
C HIS A 195 14.67 8.25 -2.45
N THR A 196 14.00 7.41 -3.23
CA THR A 196 14.23 7.35 -4.70
C THR A 196 13.29 8.21 -5.51
N THR A 197 12.08 8.45 -5.02
CA THR A 197 11.02 9.16 -5.76
C THR A 197 10.46 10.36 -5.04
N GLY A 198 10.87 10.61 -3.80
CA GLY A 198 10.28 11.65 -2.95
C GLY A 198 8.85 11.32 -2.49
N CYS A 199 8.45 10.06 -2.47
CA CYS A 199 7.12 9.64 -2.02
C CYS A 199 6.82 10.12 -0.60
N GLU A 200 5.66 10.73 -0.38
CA GLU A 200 5.28 11.35 0.89
C GLU A 200 4.06 10.70 1.53
N LEU A 201 3.27 9.95 0.77
CA LEU A 201 2.01 9.38 1.24
C LEU A 201 1.87 7.92 0.77
N GLN A 202 1.50 7.04 1.70
CA GLN A 202 1.01 5.70 1.41
C GLN A 202 -0.51 5.69 1.55
N VAL A 203 -1.20 5.10 0.59
CA VAL A 203 -2.64 4.81 0.66
C VAL A 203 -2.88 3.32 0.56
N GLY A 204 -3.90 2.82 1.24
CA GLY A 204 -4.23 1.40 1.26
C GLY A 204 -5.65 1.15 1.78
N GLY A 205 -6.08 -0.09 1.87
CA GLY A 205 -7.30 -0.46 2.55
C GLY A 205 -7.20 -0.24 4.07
N SER A 206 -8.32 -0.14 4.77
CA SER A 206 -8.35 0.03 6.23
C SER A 206 -7.72 -1.16 6.99
N ASP A 207 -7.64 -2.33 6.36
CA ASP A 207 -6.95 -3.51 6.84
C ASP A 207 -5.41 -3.37 6.85
N GLN A 208 -4.88 -2.36 6.16
CA GLN A 208 -3.45 -2.04 6.11
C GLN A 208 -3.02 -1.03 7.18
N TRP A 209 -3.98 -0.50 7.97
CA TRP A 209 -3.70 0.50 8.98
C TRP A 209 -2.86 -0.06 10.15
N GLY A 210 -1.82 0.69 10.58
CA GLY A 210 -0.97 0.36 11.72
C GLY A 210 0.53 0.40 11.45
#